data_04f6688b4164b9d1e3edda78dfe2b479
#
_entry.id   04f6688b4164b9d1e3edda78dfe2b479
#
_cell.length_a   1.000
_cell.length_b   1.000
_cell.length_c   1.000
_cell.angle_alpha   90.00
_cell.angle_beta   90.00
_cell.angle_gamma   90.00
#
_symmetry.space_group_name_H-M   'P 1'
#
loop_
_entity.id
_entity.type
_entity.pdbx_description
1 polymer ?
#
loop_
_entity_poly.entity_id
_entity_poly.type
_entity_poly.pdbx_seq_one_letter_code
_entity_poly.pdbx_strand_id
1 'polypeptide(L)'
;MDFPSASPVKYFKITGKKGKHDLYAAIDPNEPNSENNPKKIIYSEENLLPEEKIDQTYLFYKNGLKTQIKDRILACHPSFFESLVVHLLLEMGYGVNDQAGKVIGKSHDGGIDGVIFEDRLGLSKIYIQAKRYDPKNTIGRQILQSFVGAMQDVQKGVFITTSTFTKEAITYAENQQQKSLKLINGDLLADLMITYGIGLEKIKTYTVYKLNEDYFE
;
A
#
# COMPACT_ATOMS: atom_id res chain seq x y z
N MET A 1 4.14 3.73 14.19
CA MET A 1 3.13 4.79 13.96
C MET A 1 2.18 4.24 12.91
N ASP A 2 1.00 3.83 13.36
CA ASP A 2 -0.04 3.31 12.48
C ASP A 2 -0.73 4.48 11.80
N PHE A 3 -0.45 4.67 10.51
CA PHE A 3 -1.19 5.62 9.71
C PHE A 3 -2.55 5.01 9.33
N PRO A 4 -3.66 5.73 9.47
CA PRO A 4 -4.95 5.24 9.01
C PRO A 4 -4.92 5.03 7.49
N SER A 5 -5.14 3.80 7.06
CA SER A 5 -5.00 3.30 5.69
C SER A 5 -6.22 3.58 4.82
N ALA A 6 -6.77 4.80 4.81
CA ALA A 6 -7.91 5.03 3.94
C ALA A 6 -8.15 6.50 3.61
N SER A 7 -8.85 6.71 2.50
CA SER A 7 -9.25 8.04 2.01
C SER A 7 -9.90 8.86 3.12
N PRO A 8 -9.45 10.09 3.38
CA PRO A 8 -9.99 10.93 4.45
C PRO A 8 -11.52 11.16 4.36
N VAL A 9 -12.09 11.09 3.16
CA VAL A 9 -13.53 11.25 2.95
C VAL A 9 -14.37 10.12 3.55
N LYS A 10 -13.80 8.92 3.74
CA LYS A 10 -14.51 7.76 4.32
C LYS A 10 -14.52 7.75 5.85
N TYR A 11 -13.65 8.55 6.47
CA TYR A 11 -13.48 8.56 7.93
C TYR A 11 -14.02 9.81 8.62
N PHE A 12 -14.54 10.76 7.88
CA PHE A 12 -15.08 12.00 8.45
C PHE A 12 -16.52 12.22 7.97
N LYS A 13 -17.41 12.48 8.90
CA LYS A 13 -18.80 12.87 8.63
C LYS A 13 -18.96 14.33 9.05
N ILE A 14 -19.62 15.13 8.19
CA ILE A 14 -20.03 16.48 8.57
C ILE A 14 -21.06 16.35 9.69
N THR A 15 -20.75 16.92 10.86
CA THR A 15 -21.58 16.85 12.06
C THR A 15 -22.30 18.15 12.35
N GLY A 16 -21.99 19.23 11.61
CA GLY A 16 -22.60 20.53 11.78
C GLY A 16 -21.83 21.64 11.09
N LYS A 17 -22.26 22.89 11.33
CA LYS A 17 -21.58 24.11 10.87
C LYS A 17 -21.32 25.04 12.03
N LYS A 18 -20.16 25.71 12.02
CA LYS A 18 -19.84 26.81 12.93
C LYS A 18 -19.47 28.04 12.08
N GLY A 19 -20.42 28.94 11.92
CA GLY A 19 -20.25 30.07 11.01
C GLY A 19 -20.23 29.62 9.54
N LYS A 20 -19.16 29.94 8.81
CA LYS A 20 -18.97 29.56 7.40
C LYS A 20 -18.26 28.20 7.23
N HIS A 21 -17.85 27.54 8.33
CA HIS A 21 -17.04 26.33 8.31
C HIS A 21 -17.86 25.09 8.65
N ASP A 22 -17.58 23.98 7.94
CA ASP A 22 -18.16 22.68 8.23
C ASP A 22 -17.39 22.01 9.38
N LEU A 23 -18.12 21.38 10.30
CA LEU A 23 -17.56 20.59 11.39
C LEU A 23 -17.53 19.12 10.98
N TYR A 24 -16.38 18.47 11.13
CA TYR A 24 -16.17 17.06 10.77
C TYR A 24 -15.92 16.23 12.03
N ALA A 25 -16.50 15.04 12.10
CA ALA A 25 -16.18 14.02 13.09
C ALA A 25 -15.52 12.82 12.43
N ALA A 26 -14.50 12.27 13.07
CA ALA A 26 -13.89 11.01 12.65
C ALA A 26 -14.90 9.87 12.82
N ILE A 27 -14.99 8.98 11.83
CA ILE A 27 -15.81 7.76 11.87
C ILE A 27 -14.85 6.58 11.93
N ASP A 28 -14.98 5.71 12.94
CA ASP A 28 -14.34 4.40 12.92
C ASP A 28 -15.17 3.45 12.04
N PRO A 29 -14.61 2.94 10.93
CA PRO A 29 -15.35 2.05 10.04
C PRO A 29 -15.68 0.69 10.67
N ASN A 30 -15.11 0.35 11.84
CA ASN A 30 -15.31 -0.91 12.54
C ASN A 30 -16.26 -0.78 13.73
N GLU A 31 -16.73 0.41 14.09
CA GLU A 31 -17.75 0.56 15.14
C GLU A 31 -19.15 0.35 14.55
N PRO A 32 -19.94 -0.60 15.08
CA PRO A 32 -21.36 -0.68 14.76
C PRO A 32 -22.05 0.59 15.27
N ASN A 33 -22.86 1.21 14.43
CA ASN A 33 -23.66 2.41 14.68
C ASN A 33 -24.20 2.47 16.13
N SER A 34 -23.41 2.96 17.05
CA SER A 34 -23.88 3.33 18.37
C SER A 34 -24.20 4.82 18.35
N GLU A 35 -25.48 5.16 18.43
CA GLU A 35 -25.99 6.54 18.51
C GLU A 35 -25.55 7.29 19.79
N ASN A 36 -24.60 6.75 20.56
CA ASN A 36 -24.17 7.33 21.83
C ASN A 36 -22.68 7.70 21.84
N ASN A 37 -22.48 9.00 21.62
CA ASN A 37 -21.35 9.81 22.07
C ASN A 37 -19.97 9.50 21.49
N PRO A 38 -19.64 9.98 20.27
CA PRO A 38 -18.26 10.04 19.85
C PRO A 38 -17.49 11.04 20.72
N LYS A 39 -16.36 10.66 21.29
CA LYS A 39 -15.37 11.60 21.81
C LYS A 39 -15.01 12.57 20.69
N LYS A 40 -15.57 13.77 20.79
CA LYS A 40 -15.53 14.81 19.79
C LYS A 40 -14.11 15.39 19.72
N ILE A 41 -13.24 14.87 18.88
CA ILE A 41 -12.05 15.62 18.47
C ILE A 41 -12.49 16.52 17.32
N ILE A 42 -12.90 17.74 17.67
CA ILE A 42 -13.26 18.78 16.70
C ILE A 42 -11.97 19.46 16.30
N TYR A 43 -11.41 19.09 15.16
CA TYR A 43 -10.39 19.90 14.49
C TYR A 43 -11.13 20.95 13.67
N SER A 44 -11.23 22.18 14.18
CA SER A 44 -11.50 23.35 13.35
C SER A 44 -10.17 23.71 12.67
N GLU A 45 -10.15 23.93 11.36
CA GLU A 45 -8.96 24.36 10.61
C GLU A 45 -8.25 25.58 11.23
N GLU A 46 -8.99 26.37 12.03
CA GLU A 46 -8.50 27.57 12.69
C GLU A 46 -7.52 27.29 13.87
N ASN A 47 -7.48 26.07 14.42
CA ASN A 47 -6.70 25.75 15.63
C ASN A 47 -5.50 24.82 15.39
N LEU A 48 -5.22 24.45 14.14
CA LEU A 48 -4.07 23.62 13.81
C LEU A 48 -2.80 24.47 13.72
N LEU A 49 -1.70 23.93 14.26
CA LEU A 49 -0.37 24.52 14.06
C LEU A 49 0.00 24.49 12.58
N PRO A 50 0.84 25.43 12.10
CA PRO A 50 1.26 25.47 10.70
C PRO A 50 1.84 24.14 10.20
N GLU A 51 2.63 23.45 11.02
CA GLU A 51 3.20 22.14 10.71
C GLU A 51 2.12 21.07 10.54
N GLU A 52 1.11 21.04 11.42
CA GLU A 52 -0.02 20.12 11.31
C GLU A 52 -0.85 20.34 10.03
N LYS A 53 -0.98 21.60 9.61
CA LYS A 53 -1.64 21.94 8.33
C LYS A 53 -0.87 21.42 7.13
N ILE A 54 0.47 21.54 7.16
CA ILE A 54 1.36 21.00 6.11
C ILE A 54 1.18 19.48 6.02
N ASP A 55 1.24 18.78 7.16
CA ASP A 55 1.10 17.33 7.22
C ASP A 55 -0.25 16.86 6.70
N GLN A 56 -1.35 17.50 7.11
CA GLN A 56 -2.70 17.17 6.63
C GLN A 56 -2.84 17.42 5.13
N THR A 57 -2.34 18.56 4.63
CA THR A 57 -2.38 18.89 3.21
C THR A 57 -1.56 17.88 2.39
N TYR A 58 -0.39 17.50 2.89
CA TYR A 58 0.44 16.46 2.26
C TYR A 58 -0.25 15.10 2.23
N LEU A 59 -0.87 14.68 3.33
CA LEU A 59 -1.63 13.42 3.40
C LEU A 59 -2.82 13.44 2.43
N PHE A 60 -3.54 14.53 2.32
CA PHE A 60 -4.62 14.68 1.35
C PHE A 60 -4.10 14.54 -0.09
N TYR A 61 -3.01 15.25 -0.43
CA TYR A 61 -2.36 15.15 -1.74
C TYR A 61 -1.88 13.72 -2.03
N LYS A 62 -1.20 13.09 -1.07
CA LYS A 62 -0.69 11.73 -1.17
C LYS A 62 -1.81 10.72 -1.42
N ASN A 63 -2.95 10.83 -0.72
CA ASN A 63 -4.09 9.95 -0.91
C ASN A 63 -4.73 10.12 -2.29
N GLY A 64 -4.82 11.35 -2.80
CA GLY A 64 -5.25 11.62 -4.17
C GLY A 64 -4.33 10.97 -5.20
N LEU A 65 -3.01 11.07 -5.01
CA LEU A 65 -2.01 10.44 -5.87
C LEU A 65 -2.11 8.90 -5.84
N LYS A 66 -2.31 8.28 -4.65
CA LYS A 66 -2.54 6.84 -4.52
C LYS A 66 -3.74 6.37 -5.34
N THR A 67 -4.82 7.14 -5.35
CA THR A 67 -5.99 6.83 -6.17
C THR A 67 -5.64 6.87 -7.66
N GLN A 68 -4.97 7.93 -8.10
CA GLN A 68 -4.53 8.06 -9.50
C GLN A 68 -3.59 6.93 -9.93
N ILE A 69 -2.65 6.51 -9.09
CA ILE A 69 -1.75 5.38 -9.35
C ILE A 69 -2.57 4.10 -9.58
N LYS A 70 -3.51 3.78 -8.68
CA LYS A 70 -4.35 2.58 -8.80
C LYS A 70 -5.19 2.61 -10.07
N ASP A 71 -5.81 3.74 -10.40
CA ASP A 71 -6.63 3.90 -11.60
C ASP A 71 -5.78 3.73 -12.87
N ARG A 72 -4.56 4.28 -12.87
CA ARG A 72 -3.63 4.12 -14.01
C ARG A 72 -3.19 2.68 -14.19
N ILE A 73 -2.85 1.96 -13.10
CA ILE A 73 -2.52 0.53 -13.18
C ILE A 73 -3.70 -0.27 -13.74
N LEU A 74 -4.93 0.02 -13.29
CA LEU A 74 -6.13 -0.66 -13.79
C LEU A 74 -6.41 -0.40 -15.28
N ALA A 75 -6.02 0.76 -15.79
CA ALA A 75 -6.18 1.14 -17.20
C ALA A 75 -5.10 0.52 -18.12
N CYS A 76 -3.96 0.07 -17.56
CA CYS A 76 -2.88 -0.54 -18.36
C CYS A 76 -3.21 -1.98 -18.77
N HIS A 77 -2.43 -2.54 -19.71
CA HIS A 77 -2.52 -3.96 -20.02
C HIS A 77 -2.11 -4.84 -18.82
N PRO A 78 -2.72 -6.02 -18.61
CA PRO A 78 -2.38 -6.89 -17.48
C PRO A 78 -0.89 -7.21 -17.33
N SER A 79 -0.19 -7.47 -18.42
CA SER A 79 1.27 -7.74 -18.42
C SER A 79 2.11 -6.57 -17.92
N PHE A 80 1.62 -5.33 -18.03
CA PHE A 80 2.27 -4.18 -17.42
C PHE A 80 2.34 -4.33 -15.90
N PHE A 81 1.27 -4.82 -15.27
CA PHE A 81 1.24 -4.99 -13.82
C PHE A 81 2.25 -6.04 -13.34
N GLU A 82 2.40 -7.15 -14.06
CA GLU A 82 3.42 -8.17 -13.79
C GLU A 82 4.85 -7.59 -13.85
N SER A 83 5.12 -6.79 -14.88
CA SER A 83 6.43 -6.10 -15.01
C SER A 83 6.64 -5.04 -13.94
N LEU A 84 5.60 -4.26 -13.61
CA LEU A 84 5.64 -3.23 -12.58
C LEU A 84 6.01 -3.81 -11.21
N VAL A 85 5.41 -4.94 -10.82
CA VAL A 85 5.68 -5.51 -9.49
C VAL A 85 7.09 -6.08 -9.38
N VAL A 86 7.63 -6.68 -10.45
CA VAL A 86 9.03 -7.12 -10.49
C VAL A 86 9.97 -5.91 -10.37
N HIS A 87 9.73 -4.86 -11.17
CA HIS A 87 10.51 -3.62 -11.13
C HIS A 87 10.48 -2.97 -9.75
N LEU A 88 9.30 -2.85 -9.14
CA LEU A 88 9.15 -2.29 -7.79
C LEU A 88 10.01 -3.03 -6.76
N LEU A 89 9.99 -4.36 -6.76
CA LEU A 89 10.77 -5.13 -5.81
C LEU A 89 12.28 -5.01 -6.04
N LEU A 90 12.73 -4.87 -7.29
CA LEU A 90 14.13 -4.58 -7.62
C LEU A 90 14.55 -3.20 -7.08
N GLU A 91 13.75 -2.16 -7.29
CA GLU A 91 13.99 -0.81 -6.75
C GLU A 91 13.95 -0.76 -5.23
N MET A 92 13.21 -1.67 -4.58
CA MET A 92 13.24 -1.88 -3.13
C MET A 92 14.53 -2.55 -2.64
N GLY A 93 15.41 -2.96 -3.55
CA GLY A 93 16.68 -3.62 -3.24
C GLY A 93 16.60 -5.13 -3.10
N TYR A 94 15.49 -5.77 -3.51
CA TYR A 94 15.44 -7.22 -3.64
C TYR A 94 16.18 -7.66 -4.91
N GLY A 95 16.99 -8.72 -4.78
CA GLY A 95 17.80 -9.19 -5.91
C GLY A 95 19.26 -8.74 -5.84
N VAL A 96 20.13 -9.46 -6.51
CA VAL A 96 21.59 -9.20 -6.51
C VAL A 96 21.98 -8.04 -7.43
N ASN A 97 21.14 -7.70 -8.38
CA ASN A 97 21.30 -6.60 -9.34
C ASN A 97 19.96 -6.34 -10.04
N ASP A 98 19.91 -5.32 -10.88
CA ASP A 98 18.72 -4.90 -11.64
C ASP A 98 18.21 -5.97 -12.63
N GLN A 99 19.01 -7.00 -12.95
CA GLN A 99 18.65 -8.10 -13.85
C GLN A 99 18.23 -9.37 -13.08
N ALA A 100 18.21 -9.32 -11.75
CA ALA A 100 17.85 -10.45 -10.91
C ALA A 100 16.37 -10.82 -10.94
N GLY A 101 15.52 -9.94 -11.46
CA GLY A 101 14.09 -10.13 -11.62
C GLY A 101 13.73 -10.65 -13.02
N LYS A 102 12.82 -11.61 -13.08
CA LYS A 102 12.25 -12.11 -14.34
C LYS A 102 10.74 -12.17 -14.24
N VAL A 103 10.05 -11.63 -15.24
CA VAL A 103 8.63 -11.89 -15.46
C VAL A 103 8.53 -13.27 -16.10
N ILE A 104 7.76 -14.16 -15.50
CA ILE A 104 7.49 -15.51 -16.01
C ILE A 104 6.20 -15.40 -16.80
N GLY A 105 6.31 -15.37 -18.13
CA GLY A 105 5.13 -15.31 -19.02
C GLY A 105 4.22 -16.53 -18.82
N LYS A 106 2.97 -16.42 -19.29
CA LYS A 106 1.87 -17.41 -19.19
C LYS A 106 2.29 -18.83 -19.61
N SER A 107 2.94 -19.57 -18.74
CA SER A 107 3.08 -21.00 -18.85
C SER A 107 2.55 -21.60 -17.57
N HIS A 108 1.84 -22.66 -17.66
CA HIS A 108 1.19 -23.60 -16.75
C HIS A 108 1.69 -23.72 -15.28
N ASP A 109 2.33 -22.71 -14.71
CA ASP A 109 3.13 -22.75 -13.47
C ASP A 109 2.32 -22.35 -12.22
N GLY A 110 1.01 -22.63 -12.21
CA GLY A 110 0.20 -22.47 -11.00
C GLY A 110 -0.04 -21.00 -10.55
N GLY A 111 0.28 -20.02 -11.41
CA GLY A 111 0.02 -18.60 -11.17
C GLY A 111 1.22 -17.81 -10.63
N ILE A 112 2.46 -18.29 -10.82
CA ILE A 112 3.67 -17.50 -10.56
C ILE A 112 3.91 -16.58 -11.74
N ASP A 113 3.86 -15.27 -11.50
CA ASP A 113 3.99 -14.25 -12.54
C ASP A 113 5.43 -13.70 -12.63
N GLY A 114 6.23 -13.89 -11.58
CA GLY A 114 7.63 -13.44 -11.56
C GLY A 114 8.49 -14.15 -10.54
N VAL A 115 9.80 -14.00 -10.71
CA VAL A 115 10.83 -14.51 -9.78
C VAL A 115 11.91 -13.46 -9.60
N ILE A 116 12.42 -13.33 -8.38
CA ILE A 116 13.63 -12.55 -8.06
C ILE A 116 14.66 -13.49 -7.47
N PHE A 117 15.89 -13.43 -8.01
CA PHE A 117 17.04 -14.18 -7.50
C PHE A 117 17.78 -13.31 -6.48
N GLU A 118 17.86 -13.77 -5.24
CA GLU A 118 18.49 -13.03 -4.13
C GLU A 118 20.02 -13.24 -4.08
N ASP A 119 20.52 -14.24 -4.78
CA ASP A 119 21.95 -14.54 -4.87
C ASP A 119 22.38 -14.82 -6.32
N ARG A 120 23.69 -14.71 -6.58
CA ARG A 120 24.28 -14.90 -7.92
C ARG A 120 24.17 -16.31 -8.48
N LEU A 121 24.01 -17.30 -7.63
CA LEU A 121 23.89 -18.71 -8.03
C LEU A 121 22.42 -19.10 -8.25
N GLY A 122 21.47 -18.25 -7.83
CA GLY A 122 20.03 -18.50 -7.96
C GLY A 122 19.52 -19.56 -6.99
N LEU A 123 20.20 -19.79 -5.87
CA LEU A 123 19.82 -20.74 -4.83
C LEU A 123 18.68 -20.17 -3.97
N SER A 124 18.69 -18.87 -3.70
CA SER A 124 17.61 -18.18 -2.99
C SER A 124 16.73 -17.40 -3.97
N LYS A 125 15.43 -17.65 -3.90
CA LYS A 125 14.43 -17.06 -4.83
C LYS A 125 13.23 -16.53 -4.07
N ILE A 126 12.64 -15.48 -4.61
CA ILE A 126 11.32 -14.97 -4.20
C ILE A 126 10.37 -15.17 -5.39
N TYR A 127 9.30 -15.92 -5.18
CA TYR A 127 8.23 -16.00 -6.16
C TYR A 127 7.20 -14.89 -5.98
N ILE A 128 6.70 -14.40 -7.10
CA ILE A 128 5.78 -13.27 -7.16
C ILE A 128 4.50 -13.72 -7.84
N GLN A 129 3.35 -13.38 -7.23
CA GLN A 129 2.06 -13.43 -7.89
C GLN A 129 1.44 -12.04 -7.89
N ALA A 130 1.01 -11.58 -9.06
CA ALA A 130 0.42 -10.28 -9.31
C ALA A 130 -1.05 -10.44 -9.75
N LYS A 131 -1.99 -9.95 -8.96
CA LYS A 131 -3.42 -10.00 -9.31
C LYS A 131 -3.99 -8.60 -9.45
N ARG A 132 -4.16 -8.17 -10.71
CA ARG A 132 -4.80 -6.90 -11.04
C ARG A 132 -6.32 -7.06 -11.00
N TYR A 133 -6.89 -6.81 -9.83
CA TYR A 133 -8.33 -6.89 -9.58
C TYR A 133 -8.95 -5.52 -9.38
N ASP A 134 -10.21 -5.38 -9.77
CA ASP A 134 -11.03 -4.23 -9.39
C ASP A 134 -11.05 -4.10 -7.85
N PRO A 135 -11.00 -2.88 -7.28
CA PRO A 135 -11.03 -2.65 -5.83
C PRO A 135 -12.20 -3.32 -5.09
N LYS A 136 -13.29 -3.63 -5.80
CA LYS A 136 -14.46 -4.33 -5.24
C LYS A 136 -14.24 -5.84 -5.07
N ASN A 137 -13.25 -6.42 -5.77
CA ASN A 137 -12.95 -7.84 -5.73
C ASN A 137 -11.82 -8.10 -4.73
N THR A 138 -12.09 -8.88 -3.68
CA THR A 138 -11.09 -9.19 -2.65
C THR A 138 -10.36 -10.49 -2.95
N ILE A 139 -9.11 -10.61 -2.50
CA ILE A 139 -8.33 -11.85 -2.56
C ILE A 139 -8.66 -12.70 -1.34
N GLY A 140 -9.27 -13.85 -1.59
CA GLY A 140 -9.62 -14.82 -0.55
C GLY A 140 -8.51 -15.84 -0.28
N ARG A 141 -8.67 -16.60 0.82
CA ARG A 141 -7.74 -17.66 1.26
C ARG A 141 -7.42 -18.68 0.16
N GLN A 142 -8.40 -19.12 -0.63
CA GLN A 142 -8.20 -20.13 -1.67
C GLN A 142 -7.16 -19.71 -2.72
N ILE A 143 -7.16 -18.43 -3.11
CA ILE A 143 -6.20 -17.88 -4.08
C ILE A 143 -4.78 -17.95 -3.51
N LEU A 144 -4.60 -17.61 -2.22
CA LEU A 144 -3.31 -17.74 -1.56
C LEU A 144 -2.86 -19.19 -1.39
N GLN A 145 -3.78 -20.12 -1.12
CA GLN A 145 -3.48 -21.55 -1.07
C GLN A 145 -2.96 -22.07 -2.41
N SER A 146 -3.57 -21.64 -3.52
CA SER A 146 -3.09 -21.99 -4.86
C SER A 146 -1.68 -21.45 -5.12
N PHE A 147 -1.40 -20.19 -4.71
CA PHE A 147 -0.07 -19.61 -4.83
C PHE A 147 0.97 -20.38 -4.00
N VAL A 148 0.65 -20.69 -2.73
CA VAL A 148 1.53 -21.50 -1.86
C VAL A 148 1.81 -22.86 -2.46
N GLY A 149 0.80 -23.52 -3.03
CA GLY A 149 0.95 -24.79 -3.72
C GLY A 149 1.87 -24.70 -4.94
N ALA A 150 1.80 -23.59 -5.69
CA ALA A 150 2.66 -23.36 -6.85
C ALA A 150 4.12 -23.04 -6.48
N MET A 151 4.39 -22.57 -5.27
CA MET A 151 5.74 -22.22 -4.82
C MET A 151 6.68 -23.44 -4.67
N GLN A 152 6.15 -24.67 -4.60
CA GLN A 152 6.93 -25.91 -4.44
C GLN A 152 8.03 -25.78 -3.38
N ASP A 153 9.31 -25.83 -3.79
CA ASP A 153 10.49 -25.78 -2.88
C ASP A 153 10.84 -24.34 -2.49
N VAL A 154 10.34 -23.30 -3.19
CA VAL A 154 10.66 -21.91 -2.86
C VAL A 154 9.90 -21.49 -1.60
N GLN A 155 10.64 -20.96 -0.62
CA GLN A 155 10.10 -20.64 0.70
C GLN A 155 9.59 -19.21 0.81
N LYS A 156 10.01 -18.30 -0.08
CA LYS A 156 9.67 -16.88 -0.04
C LYS A 156 8.72 -16.52 -1.17
N GLY A 157 7.60 -15.90 -0.82
CA GLY A 157 6.59 -15.46 -1.77
C GLY A 157 6.05 -14.07 -1.48
N VAL A 158 5.84 -13.31 -2.53
CA VAL A 158 5.18 -12.00 -2.47
C VAL A 158 3.93 -12.05 -3.33
N PHE A 159 2.78 -11.80 -2.71
CA PHE A 159 1.50 -11.70 -3.39
C PHE A 159 1.07 -10.24 -3.43
N ILE A 160 0.95 -9.68 -4.63
CA ILE A 160 0.61 -8.26 -4.85
C ILE A 160 -0.73 -8.16 -5.58
N THR A 161 -1.59 -7.25 -5.13
CA THR A 161 -2.86 -6.98 -5.79
C THR A 161 -3.16 -5.48 -5.82
N THR A 162 -3.93 -5.03 -6.81
CA THR A 162 -4.54 -3.69 -6.85
C THR A 162 -5.74 -3.55 -5.92
N SER A 163 -6.21 -4.65 -5.36
CA SER A 163 -7.38 -4.77 -4.49
C SER A 163 -6.97 -4.95 -3.02
N THR A 164 -7.78 -5.66 -2.24
CA THR A 164 -7.59 -5.95 -0.81
C THR A 164 -7.62 -7.46 -0.55
N PHE A 165 -7.20 -7.87 0.65
CA PHE A 165 -7.26 -9.26 1.11
C PHE A 165 -8.38 -9.43 2.14
N THR A 166 -9.02 -10.60 2.16
CA THR A 166 -9.95 -10.95 3.25
C THR A 166 -9.17 -11.24 4.54
N LYS A 167 -9.85 -11.15 5.69
CA LYS A 167 -9.24 -11.48 7.00
C LYS A 167 -8.69 -12.90 7.03
N GLU A 168 -9.44 -13.85 6.45
CA GLU A 168 -9.04 -15.26 6.35
C GLU A 168 -7.80 -15.46 5.49
N ALA A 169 -7.62 -14.64 4.44
CA ALA A 169 -6.43 -14.66 3.60
C ALA A 169 -5.21 -14.13 4.37
N ILE A 170 -5.35 -13.04 5.11
CA ILE A 170 -4.29 -12.46 5.95
C ILE A 170 -3.87 -13.47 7.02
N THR A 171 -4.82 -13.99 7.80
CA THR A 171 -4.57 -15.00 8.84
C THR A 171 -3.91 -16.26 8.26
N TYR A 172 -4.32 -16.68 7.05
CA TYR A 172 -3.68 -17.82 6.39
C TYR A 172 -2.21 -17.54 6.07
N ALA A 173 -1.88 -16.36 5.55
CA ALA A 173 -0.50 -15.99 5.23
C ALA A 173 0.38 -15.88 6.48
N GLU A 174 -0.14 -15.29 7.56
CA GLU A 174 0.56 -15.13 8.85
C GLU A 174 0.85 -16.47 9.54
N ASN A 175 -0.05 -17.45 9.38
CA ASN A 175 0.08 -18.77 10.01
C ASN A 175 0.93 -19.77 9.19
N GLN A 176 1.58 -19.36 8.10
CA GLN A 176 2.48 -20.22 7.35
C GLN A 176 3.77 -20.48 8.14
N GLN A 177 4.05 -21.74 8.44
CA GLN A 177 5.27 -22.14 9.17
C GLN A 177 6.45 -22.41 8.25
N GLN A 178 6.21 -22.93 7.06
CA GLN A 178 7.24 -23.35 6.10
C GLN A 178 7.50 -22.32 5.00
N LYS A 179 6.57 -21.40 4.77
CA LYS A 179 6.66 -20.39 3.71
C LYS A 179 6.57 -18.99 4.33
N SER A 180 7.43 -18.10 3.88
CA SER A 180 7.37 -16.68 4.24
C SER A 180 6.57 -15.95 3.16
N LEU A 181 5.35 -15.52 3.50
CA LEU A 181 4.46 -14.81 2.57
C LEU A 181 4.35 -13.34 2.95
N LYS A 182 4.60 -12.47 1.99
CA LYS A 182 4.29 -11.04 2.09
C LYS A 182 3.10 -10.70 1.21
N LEU A 183 2.08 -10.09 1.81
CA LEU A 183 0.90 -9.60 1.12
C LEU A 183 1.01 -8.09 0.92
N ILE A 184 0.82 -7.63 -0.32
CA ILE A 184 0.84 -6.21 -0.70
C ILE A 184 -0.51 -5.91 -1.38
N ASN A 185 -1.37 -5.18 -0.68
CA ASN A 185 -2.64 -4.69 -1.22
C ASN A 185 -2.44 -3.41 -2.06
N GLY A 186 -3.50 -2.95 -2.73
CA GLY A 186 -3.43 -1.79 -3.60
C GLY A 186 -3.02 -0.49 -2.91
N ASP A 187 -3.32 -0.32 -1.64
CA ASP A 187 -2.94 0.87 -0.88
C ASP A 187 -1.45 0.85 -0.51
N LEU A 188 -0.95 -0.29 -0.03
CA LEU A 188 0.47 -0.48 0.25
C LEU A 188 1.30 -0.43 -1.04
N LEU A 189 0.81 -1.01 -2.14
CA LEU A 189 1.46 -0.91 -3.46
C LEU A 189 1.66 0.55 -3.86
N ALA A 190 0.60 1.37 -3.79
CA ALA A 190 0.69 2.78 -4.13
C ALA A 190 1.64 3.56 -3.18
N ASP A 191 1.66 3.23 -1.88
CA ASP A 191 2.63 3.81 -0.93
C ASP A 191 4.07 3.47 -1.29
N LEU A 192 4.34 2.20 -1.64
CA LEU A 192 5.66 1.75 -2.07
C LEU A 192 6.09 2.44 -3.37
N MET A 193 5.19 2.55 -4.36
CA MET A 193 5.48 3.27 -5.60
C MET A 193 5.84 4.74 -5.35
N ILE A 194 5.14 5.41 -4.43
CA ILE A 194 5.47 6.79 -4.03
C ILE A 194 6.83 6.85 -3.33
N THR A 195 7.10 5.91 -2.43
CA THR A 195 8.34 5.88 -1.65
C THR A 195 9.56 5.68 -2.53
N TYR A 196 9.46 4.79 -3.52
CA TYR A 196 10.55 4.45 -4.43
C TYR A 196 10.51 5.23 -5.77
N GLY A 197 9.55 6.14 -5.93
CA GLY A 197 9.44 6.99 -7.12
C GLY A 197 9.05 6.27 -8.41
N ILE A 198 8.42 5.09 -8.31
CA ILE A 198 8.10 4.26 -9.47
C ILE A 198 6.95 4.87 -10.29
N GLY A 199 7.25 5.22 -11.54
CA GLY A 199 6.29 5.85 -12.45
C GLY A 199 5.89 7.27 -12.03
N LEU A 200 6.68 7.93 -11.19
CA LEU A 200 6.42 9.26 -10.65
C LEU A 200 7.57 10.22 -10.94
N GLU A 201 7.23 11.49 -11.10
CA GLU A 201 8.18 12.60 -11.23
C GLU A 201 8.13 13.47 -9.98
N LYS A 202 9.30 13.78 -9.41
CA LYS A 202 9.39 14.68 -8.27
C LYS A 202 9.26 16.12 -8.73
N ILE A 203 8.14 16.76 -8.43
CA ILE A 203 7.86 18.14 -8.82
C ILE A 203 8.34 19.18 -7.81
N LYS A 204 8.37 18.84 -6.49
CA LYS A 204 8.73 19.79 -5.44
C LYS A 204 9.15 19.11 -4.14
N THR A 205 10.06 19.76 -3.39
CA THR A 205 10.44 19.36 -2.03
C THR A 205 10.31 20.55 -1.11
N TYR A 206 9.72 20.35 0.06
CA TYR A 206 9.65 21.35 1.12
C TYR A 206 10.52 20.91 2.28
N THR A 207 11.30 21.85 2.83
CA THR A 207 12.08 21.63 4.05
C THR A 207 11.55 22.54 5.14
N VAL A 208 11.21 21.97 6.27
CA VAL A 208 10.74 22.71 7.45
C VAL A 208 11.88 22.77 8.46
N TYR A 209 12.15 23.95 9.00
CA TYR A 209 13.20 24.16 10.01
C TYR A 209 12.55 24.55 11.33
N LYS A 210 13.15 24.10 12.41
CA LYS A 210 12.89 24.57 13.77
C LYS A 210 14.13 25.34 14.26
N LEU A 211 13.92 26.41 15.03
CA LEU A 211 15.02 27.12 15.67
C LEU A 211 15.74 26.18 16.65
N ASN A 212 17.07 26.16 16.57
CA ASN A 212 17.91 25.46 17.54
C ASN A 212 18.30 26.46 18.62
N GLU A 213 17.59 26.47 19.74
CA GLU A 213 17.83 27.41 20.85
C GLU A 213 19.26 27.29 21.43
N ASP A 214 19.77 26.04 21.51
CA ASP A 214 21.11 25.75 22.04
C ASP A 214 22.26 26.42 21.22
N TYR A 215 21.98 26.83 19.97
CA TYR A 215 22.95 27.51 19.12
C TYR A 215 23.12 29.00 19.52
N PHE A 216 22.10 29.56 20.20
CA PHE A 216 22.06 30.98 20.58
C PHE A 216 22.38 31.20 22.07
N GLU A 217 22.60 30.15 22.84
CA GLU A 217 23.14 30.20 24.21
C GLU A 217 24.65 30.12 24.22
#